data_04b0699130515224a58060e2b06777c6
#
_entry.id   04b0699130515224a58060e2b06777c6
#
_cell.length_a   1.000
_cell.length_b   1.000
_cell.length_c   1.000
_cell.angle_alpha   90.00
_cell.angle_beta   90.00
_cell.angle_gamma   90.00
#
_symmetry.space_group_name_H-M   'P 1'
#
loop_
_entity.id
_entity.type
_entity.pdbx_description
1 polymer ?
#
loop_
_entity_poly.entity_id
_entity_poly.type
_entity_poly.pdbx_seq_one_letter_code
_entity_poly.pdbx_strand_id
1 'polypeptide(L)'
;MIGMFRTKENSGLKVFLFFFSLITCQFILGQLKNHSFSFFSTPNSNEISHSSIKPFLETYQMLYDTNRKSNVSTWKRKVFDESLLLVLEDQVRLTTDPLFNFLISPKKTTQGYLYSSNVRGFRITGDLTKKLSFETRFFENQFFYPDFLSQKAIERAENENTIDAIAFGIGRAKKFKEDGIDAGLANGYVSFSPAKGIIFQLGHGRHFFGDGYRSLLLSDYVPDYQYLSGQYHFFDGKLLYKHVHAKLYNLSRIPVSTTPEAMLVPKSFGFNQLSFQATPALSFSLFEGTVFKAYNPNSGTSTPHISYYFPLMGSHFLAIDSLSSNSTIYGVNSSYLITKSMKLFTQFAVRSANKIGAQFGIRNEFSIDNRKTISFLNLEYNYVPTAMYAVDSNNQFQQFSHMGHELAHPLGSGFSEWAIKGQINYGRLFCRIGNTFVKIDSPGNNQPFADQVFTSNDLIEAIDKSNLINLNNSIGFLINTATRMEFSIGHLSRSLDGVWDNYLFFSFRTYLKNDYFDQ
;
A
#
# COMPACT_ATOMS: atom_id res chain seq x y z
N MET A 1 17.41 19.25 68.71
CA MET A 1 16.17 19.21 67.94
C MET A 1 16.56 19.00 66.46
N ILE A 2 16.66 17.73 66.01
CA ILE A 2 17.19 17.35 64.74
C ILE A 2 15.96 16.98 63.83
N GLY A 3 15.67 17.82 62.86
CA GLY A 3 14.56 17.62 61.89
C GLY A 3 14.95 16.64 60.79
N MET A 4 14.26 15.52 60.73
CA MET A 4 14.35 14.51 59.70
C MET A 4 13.73 15.04 58.40
N PHE A 5 14.54 15.27 57.36
CA PHE A 5 14.05 15.44 55.98
C PHE A 5 13.81 14.05 55.37
N ARG A 6 12.54 13.71 55.20
CA ARG A 6 12.10 12.56 54.40
C ARG A 6 12.13 12.95 52.93
N THR A 7 13.06 12.41 52.17
CA THR A 7 13.08 12.52 50.70
C THR A 7 11.97 11.64 50.09
N LYS A 8 11.01 12.29 49.43
CA LYS A 8 10.01 11.61 48.62
C LYS A 8 10.72 10.89 47.45
N GLU A 9 10.73 9.58 47.45
CA GLU A 9 11.22 8.78 46.31
C GLU A 9 10.39 9.07 45.08
N ASN A 10 11.04 9.56 44.02
CA ASN A 10 10.45 9.80 42.72
C ASN A 10 10.20 8.46 42.00
N SER A 11 9.01 7.90 42.17
CA SER A 11 8.58 6.66 41.50
C SER A 11 8.58 6.78 39.97
N GLY A 12 8.36 7.99 39.45
CA GLY A 12 8.41 8.25 38.00
C GLY A 12 9.80 8.09 37.39
N LEU A 13 10.85 8.44 38.09
CA LEU A 13 12.24 8.29 37.64
C LEU A 13 12.66 6.82 37.62
N LYS A 14 12.19 6.00 38.56
CA LYS A 14 12.46 4.55 38.60
C LYS A 14 11.74 3.82 37.45
N VAL A 15 10.52 4.22 37.10
CA VAL A 15 9.78 3.68 35.93
C VAL A 15 10.48 4.09 34.64
N PHE A 16 10.93 5.32 34.50
CA PHE A 16 11.68 5.79 33.32
C PHE A 16 13.01 5.06 33.16
N LEU A 17 13.77 4.87 34.26
CA LEU A 17 15.03 4.11 34.26
C LEU A 17 14.81 2.61 34.03
N PHE A 18 13.70 2.03 34.49
CA PHE A 18 13.34 0.65 34.23
C PHE A 18 13.03 0.44 32.74
N PHE A 19 12.31 1.36 32.10
CA PHE A 19 12.11 1.33 30.64
C PHE A 19 13.42 1.55 29.85
N PHE A 20 14.36 2.34 30.40
CA PHE A 20 15.65 2.59 29.76
C PHE A 20 16.63 1.41 29.92
N SER A 21 16.55 0.64 30.99
CA SER A 21 17.42 -0.53 31.24
C SER A 21 17.01 -1.78 30.46
N LEU A 22 15.76 -1.87 29.96
CA LEU A 22 15.31 -2.94 29.06
C LEU A 22 15.86 -2.82 27.64
N ILE A 23 16.57 -1.73 27.33
CA ILE A 23 17.13 -1.45 25.98
C ILE A 23 18.50 -2.11 25.77
N THR A 24 19.11 -2.71 26.79
CA THR A 24 20.44 -3.31 26.67
C THR A 24 20.36 -4.83 26.52
N CYS A 25 20.10 -5.34 25.34
CA CYS A 25 20.66 -6.63 24.91
C CYS A 25 20.54 -6.91 23.40
N GLN A 26 21.68 -7.28 22.86
CA GLN A 26 21.97 -7.99 21.59
C GLN A 26 21.70 -7.25 20.27
N PHE A 27 22.76 -7.16 19.49
CA PHE A 27 22.83 -6.64 18.13
C PHE A 27 22.16 -7.59 17.15
N ILE A 28 21.02 -7.21 16.58
CA ILE A 28 20.58 -7.74 15.31
C ILE A 28 21.16 -6.80 14.23
N LEU A 29 22.09 -7.29 13.47
CA LEU A 29 22.70 -6.62 12.34
C LEU A 29 21.78 -6.83 11.12
N GLY A 30 20.86 -5.93 10.89
CA GLY A 30 20.03 -5.92 9.70
C GLY A 30 19.32 -4.59 9.57
N GLN A 31 19.49 -3.92 8.44
CA GLN A 31 18.73 -2.73 8.13
C GLN A 31 17.44 -3.15 7.43
N LEU A 32 16.36 -2.57 7.86
CA LEU A 32 15.04 -2.89 7.35
C LEU A 32 14.70 -1.93 6.22
N LYS A 33 14.39 -2.45 5.03
CA LYS A 33 13.96 -1.69 3.87
C LYS A 33 12.49 -1.87 3.62
N ASN A 34 11.84 -0.78 3.26
CA ASN A 34 10.47 -0.78 2.79
C ASN A 34 10.48 -1.17 1.30
N HIS A 35 10.01 -2.35 0.95
CA HIS A 35 9.83 -2.71 -0.45
C HIS A 35 8.37 -2.58 -0.85
N SER A 36 8.10 -1.88 -1.96
CA SER A 36 6.81 -2.01 -2.63
C SER A 36 6.78 -3.40 -3.27
N PHE A 37 6.10 -4.30 -2.63
CA PHE A 37 5.96 -5.67 -3.08
C PHE A 37 4.98 -5.78 -4.23
N SER A 38 5.37 -6.44 -5.32
CA SER A 38 4.38 -7.13 -6.11
C SER A 38 3.76 -8.23 -5.23
N PHE A 39 2.45 -8.31 -5.16
CA PHE A 39 1.74 -9.37 -4.43
C PHE A 39 2.24 -10.78 -4.83
N PHE A 40 2.72 -10.90 -6.06
CA PHE A 40 3.29 -12.12 -6.64
C PHE A 40 4.75 -12.39 -6.29
N SER A 41 5.44 -11.51 -5.56
CA SER A 41 6.73 -11.85 -5.00
C SER A 41 6.51 -12.73 -3.78
N THR A 42 6.98 -13.98 -3.82
CA THR A 42 6.93 -14.87 -2.66
C THR A 42 7.84 -14.33 -1.57
N PRO A 43 7.34 -14.00 -0.38
CA PRO A 43 8.20 -13.80 0.77
C PRO A 43 8.97 -15.10 1.04
N ASN A 44 10.20 -15.00 1.49
CA ASN A 44 10.91 -16.18 2.00
C ASN A 44 10.10 -16.74 3.17
N SER A 45 9.57 -17.94 2.99
CA SER A 45 8.62 -18.60 3.90
C SER A 45 9.17 -18.91 5.31
N ASN A 46 10.42 -18.60 5.59
CA ASN A 46 11.07 -18.94 6.85
C ASN A 46 11.00 -17.85 7.93
N GLU A 47 10.54 -16.64 7.60
CA GLU A 47 10.33 -15.61 8.62
C GLU A 47 8.84 -15.48 8.90
N ILE A 48 8.46 -15.90 10.09
CA ILE A 48 7.14 -15.61 10.66
C ILE A 48 7.15 -14.11 11.00
N SER A 49 6.73 -13.31 10.05
CA SER A 49 6.51 -11.89 10.31
C SER A 49 5.19 -11.74 11.05
N HIS A 50 5.23 -11.26 12.29
CA HIS A 50 4.02 -10.87 12.99
C HIS A 50 3.52 -9.49 12.57
N SER A 51 4.21 -8.85 11.64
CA SER A 51 3.79 -7.57 11.07
C SER A 51 2.84 -7.80 9.91
N SER A 52 1.63 -7.26 10.04
CA SER A 52 0.63 -7.23 8.97
C SER A 52 0.83 -6.06 8.02
N ILE A 53 2.01 -5.46 7.98
CA ILE A 53 2.30 -4.31 7.12
C ILE A 53 2.98 -4.77 5.85
N LYS A 54 2.44 -4.33 4.72
CA LYS A 54 3.13 -4.38 3.41
C LYS A 54 3.51 -2.95 2.99
N PRO A 55 4.61 -2.79 2.30
CA PRO A 55 5.62 -3.81 2.00
C PRO A 55 6.31 -4.29 3.28
N PHE A 56 6.72 -5.54 3.30
CA PHE A 56 7.49 -6.09 4.42
C PHE A 56 8.80 -5.32 4.55
N LEU A 57 9.23 -5.15 5.79
CA LEU A 57 10.59 -4.70 6.05
C LEU A 57 11.51 -5.91 5.83
N GLU A 58 12.18 -5.98 4.70
CA GLU A 58 13.19 -7.01 4.45
C GLU A 58 14.54 -6.57 5.01
N THR A 59 15.23 -7.51 5.64
CA THR A 59 16.64 -7.32 5.93
C THR A 59 17.42 -7.42 4.63
N TYR A 60 18.33 -6.49 4.41
CA TYR A 60 19.09 -6.39 3.17
C TYR A 60 19.88 -7.66 2.80
N GLN A 61 20.31 -8.46 3.78
CA GLN A 61 21.06 -9.72 3.56
C GLN A 61 20.29 -10.77 2.77
N MET A 62 18.94 -10.71 2.73
CA MET A 62 18.13 -11.70 2.00
C MET A 62 18.10 -11.51 0.49
N LEU A 63 18.42 -10.33 -0.02
CA LEU A 63 18.31 -10.01 -1.44
C LEU A 63 19.53 -10.38 -2.27
N TYR A 64 20.63 -10.73 -1.63
CA TYR A 64 21.87 -11.03 -2.31
C TYR A 64 22.40 -12.39 -1.91
N ASP A 65 22.27 -13.33 -2.81
CA ASP A 65 23.07 -14.55 -2.79
C ASP A 65 24.54 -14.12 -2.89
N THR A 66 25.27 -14.25 -1.77
CA THR A 66 26.70 -13.94 -1.67
C THR A 66 27.54 -14.90 -2.51
N ASN A 67 26.97 -15.96 -3.05
CA ASN A 67 27.62 -16.88 -3.98
C ASN A 67 27.77 -16.26 -5.38
N ARG A 68 28.55 -15.19 -5.46
CA ARG A 68 28.93 -14.59 -6.74
C ARG A 68 29.62 -15.65 -7.59
N LYS A 69 28.97 -16.14 -8.62
CA LYS A 69 29.54 -17.12 -9.58
C LYS A 69 30.72 -16.47 -10.30
N SER A 70 31.92 -16.69 -9.80
CA SER A 70 33.16 -16.12 -10.33
C SER A 70 33.43 -16.49 -11.80
N ASN A 71 32.91 -17.62 -12.26
CA ASN A 71 33.16 -18.20 -13.59
C ASN A 71 32.21 -17.73 -14.70
N VAL A 72 31.32 -16.73 -14.43
CA VAL A 72 30.36 -16.22 -15.43
C VAL A 72 30.74 -14.80 -15.83
N SER A 73 30.69 -14.49 -17.13
CA SER A 73 31.02 -13.16 -17.64
C SER A 73 30.17 -12.08 -16.98
N THR A 74 30.73 -10.88 -16.77
CA THR A 74 30.05 -9.74 -16.14
C THR A 74 28.75 -9.38 -16.86
N TRP A 75 28.76 -9.37 -18.19
CA TRP A 75 27.55 -9.12 -18.99
C TRP A 75 26.44 -10.10 -18.67
N LYS A 76 26.73 -11.39 -18.63
CA LYS A 76 25.76 -12.44 -18.37
C LYS A 76 25.16 -12.32 -16.96
N ARG A 77 25.98 -11.98 -15.94
CA ARG A 77 25.50 -11.72 -14.59
C ARG A 77 24.57 -10.52 -14.53
N LYS A 78 24.93 -9.41 -15.18
CA LYS A 78 24.11 -8.18 -15.20
C LYS A 78 22.76 -8.39 -15.87
N VAL A 79 22.71 -9.15 -16.94
CA VAL A 79 21.46 -9.44 -17.65
C VAL A 79 20.56 -10.39 -16.86
N PHE A 80 21.11 -11.38 -16.16
CA PHE A 80 20.30 -12.49 -15.63
C PHE A 80 20.21 -12.59 -14.10
N ASP A 81 21.16 -12.04 -13.35
CA ASP A 81 21.29 -12.37 -11.93
C ASP A 81 21.59 -11.17 -11.01
N GLU A 82 22.08 -10.05 -11.52
CA GLU A 82 22.55 -8.92 -10.72
C GLU A 82 21.84 -7.61 -11.07
N SER A 83 21.90 -6.64 -10.14
CA SER A 83 21.55 -5.24 -10.42
C SER A 83 22.47 -4.63 -11.48
N LEU A 84 21.96 -3.65 -12.24
CA LEU A 84 22.72 -2.98 -13.30
C LEU A 84 24.01 -2.36 -12.76
N LEU A 85 23.92 -1.55 -11.72
CA LEU A 85 25.06 -1.05 -10.97
C LEU A 85 24.99 -1.61 -9.54
N LEU A 86 26.13 -2.08 -9.06
CA LEU A 86 26.30 -2.57 -7.70
C LEU A 86 27.65 -2.09 -7.19
N VAL A 87 27.62 -1.26 -6.16
CA VAL A 87 28.79 -0.81 -5.40
C VAL A 87 28.74 -1.47 -4.03
N LEU A 88 29.84 -2.09 -3.63
CA LEU A 88 30.01 -2.77 -2.34
C LEU A 88 31.36 -2.32 -1.78
N GLU A 89 31.33 -1.49 -0.76
CA GLU A 89 32.50 -1.01 -0.02
C GLU A 89 32.21 -1.06 1.46
N ASP A 90 33.01 -1.75 2.24
CA ASP A 90 32.92 -1.88 3.71
C ASP A 90 31.51 -1.82 4.30
N GLN A 91 31.03 -0.60 4.59
CA GLN A 91 29.72 -0.34 5.17
C GLN A 91 28.71 0.23 4.16
N VAL A 92 29.17 0.59 2.96
CA VAL A 92 28.36 1.21 1.91
C VAL A 92 27.95 0.17 0.88
N ARG A 93 26.69 0.16 0.60
CA ARG A 93 26.12 -0.64 -0.47
C ARG A 93 25.14 0.17 -1.28
N LEU A 94 25.35 0.23 -2.58
CA LEU A 94 24.50 0.97 -3.50
C LEU A 94 24.11 0.09 -4.67
N THR A 95 22.82 0.11 -5.03
CA THR A 95 22.36 -0.51 -6.28
C THR A 95 21.59 0.51 -7.10
N THR A 96 21.74 0.43 -8.42
CA THR A 96 20.92 1.19 -9.36
C THR A 96 20.38 0.25 -10.41
N ASP A 97 19.06 0.30 -10.60
CA ASP A 97 18.33 -0.56 -11.53
C ASP A 97 17.39 0.25 -12.40
N PRO A 98 17.26 -0.07 -13.69
CA PRO A 98 16.24 0.52 -14.54
C PRO A 98 14.86 -0.03 -14.16
N LEU A 99 13.84 0.82 -14.29
CA LEU A 99 12.44 0.46 -14.10
C LEU A 99 11.71 0.59 -15.43
N PHE A 100 11.14 -0.53 -15.88
CA PHE A 100 10.37 -0.59 -17.13
C PHE A 100 9.03 -1.30 -16.91
N ASN A 101 8.01 -0.84 -17.59
CA ASN A 101 6.79 -1.59 -17.83
C ASN A 101 6.29 -1.24 -19.24
N PHE A 102 6.66 -2.05 -20.20
CA PHE A 102 6.18 -1.98 -21.56
C PHE A 102 5.12 -3.04 -21.74
N LEU A 103 3.88 -2.61 -21.89
CA LEU A 103 2.74 -3.46 -22.16
C LEU A 103 2.08 -2.99 -23.46
N ILE A 104 1.70 -3.91 -24.31
CA ILE A 104 0.96 -3.64 -25.52
C ILE A 104 -0.07 -4.74 -25.78
N SER A 105 -1.25 -4.32 -26.19
CA SER A 105 -2.32 -5.20 -26.66
C SER A 105 -2.60 -4.92 -28.14
N PRO A 106 -2.85 -5.94 -28.97
CA PRO A 106 -3.27 -5.73 -30.35
C PRO A 106 -4.69 -5.14 -30.47
N LYS A 107 -5.50 -5.21 -29.41
CA LYS A 107 -6.83 -4.60 -29.40
C LYS A 107 -6.71 -3.10 -29.22
N LYS A 108 -7.44 -2.36 -30.05
CA LYS A 108 -7.56 -0.91 -29.94
C LYS A 108 -8.67 -0.52 -28.96
N THR A 109 -8.49 0.62 -28.32
CA THR A 109 -9.53 1.33 -27.58
C THR A 109 -10.60 1.87 -28.54
N THR A 110 -11.72 2.31 -28.01
CA THR A 110 -12.80 2.94 -28.79
C THR A 110 -12.31 4.15 -29.58
N GLN A 111 -11.30 4.86 -29.06
CA GLN A 111 -10.66 6.01 -29.72
C GLN A 111 -9.58 5.61 -30.75
N GLY A 112 -9.37 4.31 -30.98
CA GLY A 112 -8.48 3.80 -32.01
C GLY A 112 -7.01 3.61 -31.60
N TYR A 113 -6.63 3.88 -30.35
CA TYR A 113 -5.30 3.65 -29.80
C TYR A 113 -5.15 2.22 -29.27
N LEU A 114 -3.94 1.66 -29.34
CA LEU A 114 -3.69 0.35 -28.72
C LEU A 114 -3.66 0.50 -27.18
N TYR A 115 -4.36 -0.39 -26.47
CA TYR A 115 -4.16 -0.53 -25.02
C TYR A 115 -2.68 -0.76 -24.76
N SER A 116 -2.05 0.13 -24.04
CA SER A 116 -0.60 0.08 -23.79
C SER A 116 -0.18 0.81 -22.53
N SER A 117 0.94 0.38 -21.98
CA SER A 117 1.65 1.03 -20.88
C SER A 117 3.10 1.20 -21.30
N ASN A 118 3.62 2.42 -21.12
CA ASN A 118 5.01 2.76 -21.37
C ASN A 118 5.56 3.48 -20.13
N VAL A 119 6.11 2.67 -19.22
CA VAL A 119 6.73 3.17 -17.98
C VAL A 119 8.23 3.08 -18.11
N ARG A 120 8.93 4.17 -17.82
CA ARG A 120 10.38 4.27 -17.86
C ARG A 120 10.87 5.00 -16.62
N GLY A 121 11.91 4.46 -15.99
CA GLY A 121 12.46 5.07 -14.81
C GLY A 121 13.69 4.36 -14.27
N PHE A 122 14.04 4.69 -13.05
CA PHE A 122 15.13 4.05 -12.33
C PHE A 122 14.83 3.95 -10.84
N ARG A 123 15.51 3.03 -10.20
CA ARG A 123 15.53 2.84 -8.76
C ARG A 123 16.96 2.88 -8.26
N ILE A 124 17.20 3.62 -7.19
CA ILE A 124 18.44 3.62 -6.44
C ILE A 124 18.14 3.16 -5.02
N THR A 125 18.85 2.16 -4.53
CA THR A 125 18.77 1.73 -3.12
C THR A 125 20.16 1.73 -2.51
N GLY A 126 20.26 2.14 -1.26
CA GLY A 126 21.55 2.19 -0.59
C GLY A 126 21.46 1.95 0.91
N ASP A 127 22.50 1.32 1.45
CA ASP A 127 22.86 1.31 2.85
C ASP A 127 24.14 2.13 2.99
N LEU A 128 24.05 3.29 3.65
CA LEU A 128 25.19 4.18 3.86
C LEU A 128 25.98 3.78 5.11
N THR A 129 25.28 3.22 6.08
CA THR A 129 25.84 2.66 7.31
C THR A 129 24.98 1.49 7.78
N LYS A 130 25.40 0.80 8.83
CA LYS A 130 24.57 -0.23 9.50
C LYS A 130 23.25 0.32 10.07
N LYS A 131 23.09 1.64 10.15
CA LYS A 131 21.94 2.30 10.77
C LYS A 131 21.12 3.15 9.79
N LEU A 132 21.63 3.43 8.59
CA LEU A 132 21.03 4.36 7.65
C LEU A 132 20.90 3.72 6.29
N SER A 133 19.68 3.61 5.79
CA SER A 133 19.36 3.14 4.45
C SER A 133 18.36 4.06 3.75
N PHE A 134 18.37 4.02 2.43
CA PHE A 134 17.43 4.78 1.62
C PHE A 134 17.04 4.03 0.36
N GLU A 135 15.92 4.41 -0.18
CA GLU A 135 15.48 4.05 -1.53
C GLU A 135 14.86 5.26 -2.20
N THR A 136 15.12 5.43 -3.48
CA THR A 136 14.42 6.39 -4.33
C THR A 136 14.09 5.76 -5.66
N ARG A 137 12.92 6.12 -6.20
CA ARG A 137 12.42 5.71 -7.51
C ARG A 137 11.87 6.93 -8.23
N PHE A 138 12.14 6.95 -9.50
CA PHE A 138 11.53 7.91 -10.41
C PHE A 138 11.06 7.18 -11.64
N PHE A 139 9.84 7.45 -12.10
CA PHE A 139 9.32 6.95 -13.36
C PHE A 139 8.34 7.91 -14.02
N GLU A 140 8.40 7.91 -15.34
CA GLU A 140 7.43 8.51 -16.22
C GLU A 140 6.52 7.43 -16.75
N ASN A 141 5.22 7.70 -16.74
CA ASN A 141 4.19 6.75 -17.11
C ASN A 141 3.33 7.35 -18.22
N GLN A 142 3.22 6.64 -19.32
CA GLN A 142 2.30 6.95 -20.40
C GLN A 142 1.38 5.74 -20.61
N PHE A 143 0.08 5.97 -20.46
CA PHE A 143 -0.94 4.93 -20.55
C PHE A 143 -1.96 5.26 -21.62
N PHE A 144 -2.34 4.24 -22.39
CA PHE A 144 -3.64 4.13 -23.02
C PHE A 144 -4.35 2.99 -22.33
N TYR A 145 -5.24 3.32 -21.40
CA TYR A 145 -5.95 2.31 -20.61
C TYR A 145 -6.96 1.52 -21.48
N PRO A 146 -7.39 0.32 -21.04
CA PRO A 146 -8.60 -0.30 -21.57
C PRO A 146 -9.80 0.66 -21.44
N ASP A 147 -10.77 0.58 -22.33
CA ASP A 147 -11.90 1.52 -22.39
C ASP A 147 -12.60 1.71 -21.04
N PHE A 148 -12.82 0.64 -20.30
CA PHE A 148 -13.47 0.68 -18.99
C PHE A 148 -12.69 1.43 -17.90
N LEU A 149 -11.36 1.55 -18.03
CA LEU A 149 -10.53 2.35 -17.13
C LEU A 149 -10.30 3.76 -17.67
N SER A 150 -10.18 3.91 -18.99
CA SER A 150 -9.97 5.21 -19.63
C SER A 150 -11.12 6.16 -19.33
N GLN A 151 -12.35 5.69 -19.49
CA GLN A 151 -13.54 6.45 -19.17
C GLN A 151 -13.54 6.89 -17.69
N LYS A 152 -13.32 5.96 -16.76
CA LYS A 152 -13.21 6.29 -15.33
C LYS A 152 -12.12 7.33 -15.04
N ALA A 153 -10.96 7.23 -15.65
CA ALA A 153 -9.84 8.13 -15.42
C ALA A 153 -10.12 9.57 -15.87
N ILE A 154 -10.89 9.75 -16.94
CA ILE A 154 -11.24 11.04 -17.53
C ILE A 154 -12.46 11.65 -16.81
N GLU A 155 -13.54 10.91 -16.66
CA GLU A 155 -14.74 11.36 -15.94
C GLU A 155 -14.43 11.85 -14.54
N ARG A 156 -13.51 11.19 -13.93
CA ARG A 156 -12.97 11.56 -12.65
C ARG A 156 -12.34 12.95 -12.65
N ALA A 157 -11.60 13.30 -13.63
CA ALA A 157 -10.97 14.60 -13.76
C ALA A 157 -12.00 15.70 -14.11
N GLU A 158 -12.93 15.40 -14.98
CA GLU A 158 -13.96 16.34 -15.44
C GLU A 158 -14.90 16.79 -14.31
N ASN A 159 -15.27 15.88 -13.41
CA ASN A 159 -16.12 16.18 -12.27
C ASN A 159 -15.47 17.16 -11.27
N GLU A 160 -14.14 17.20 -11.22
CA GLU A 160 -13.39 18.09 -10.31
C GLU A 160 -13.05 19.46 -10.90
N ASN A 161 -13.26 19.68 -12.21
CA ASN A 161 -12.96 20.92 -12.95
C ASN A 161 -11.54 21.47 -12.77
N THR A 162 -10.59 20.66 -12.28
CA THR A 162 -9.28 21.14 -11.82
C THR A 162 -8.10 20.36 -12.35
N ILE A 163 -8.34 19.20 -12.92
CA ILE A 163 -7.30 18.29 -13.43
C ILE A 163 -7.75 17.65 -14.74
N ASP A 164 -6.79 17.30 -15.58
CA ASP A 164 -7.10 16.76 -16.91
C ASP A 164 -7.42 15.25 -16.88
N ALA A 165 -6.78 14.51 -15.97
CA ALA A 165 -6.97 13.07 -15.80
C ALA A 165 -6.45 12.57 -14.45
N ILE A 166 -6.83 11.34 -14.10
CA ILE A 166 -6.29 10.60 -12.95
C ILE A 166 -5.62 9.32 -13.44
N ALA A 167 -4.36 9.12 -13.05
CA ALA A 167 -3.67 7.86 -13.22
C ALA A 167 -3.87 6.98 -11.97
N PHE A 168 -4.39 5.77 -12.14
CA PHE A 168 -4.69 4.87 -11.03
C PHE A 168 -3.43 4.52 -10.23
N GLY A 169 -3.50 4.71 -8.91
CA GLY A 169 -2.40 4.51 -7.99
C GLY A 169 -1.23 5.50 -8.15
N ILE A 170 -1.39 6.57 -8.94
CA ILE A 170 -0.40 7.65 -9.12
C ILE A 170 -1.02 8.99 -8.72
N GLY A 171 -2.30 9.19 -8.98
CA GLY A 171 -3.03 10.42 -8.69
C GLY A 171 -3.16 11.34 -9.91
N ARG A 172 -2.94 12.63 -9.71
CA ARG A 172 -3.09 13.62 -10.75
C ARG A 172 -2.21 13.34 -11.96
N ALA A 173 -2.81 13.42 -13.14
CA ALA A 173 -2.16 13.18 -14.42
C ALA A 173 -2.54 14.25 -15.44
N LYS A 174 -1.87 14.25 -16.59
CA LYS A 174 -2.20 15.04 -17.75
C LYS A 174 -2.82 14.15 -18.82
N LYS A 175 -3.84 14.67 -19.50
CA LYS A 175 -4.38 14.05 -20.71
C LYS A 175 -3.46 14.39 -21.88
N PHE A 176 -3.18 13.42 -22.74
CA PHE A 176 -2.53 13.67 -24.02
C PHE A 176 -3.25 12.86 -25.11
N LYS A 177 -3.33 13.44 -26.30
CA LYS A 177 -4.22 12.96 -27.37
C LYS A 177 -5.68 12.89 -26.83
N GLU A 178 -6.48 11.91 -27.26
CA GLU A 178 -7.88 11.83 -26.86
C GLU A 178 -8.09 11.06 -25.54
N ASP A 179 -7.41 9.92 -25.36
CA ASP A 179 -7.57 9.01 -24.22
C ASP A 179 -6.24 8.59 -23.56
N GLY A 180 -5.13 9.20 -23.97
CA GLY A 180 -3.82 8.99 -23.36
C GLY A 180 -3.65 9.73 -22.04
N ILE A 181 -2.96 9.11 -21.09
CA ILE A 181 -2.71 9.62 -19.74
C ILE A 181 -1.22 9.64 -19.49
N ASP A 182 -0.69 10.79 -19.11
CA ASP A 182 0.73 11.03 -18.81
C ASP A 182 0.88 11.43 -17.35
N ALA A 183 1.70 10.70 -16.60
CA ALA A 183 1.91 10.92 -15.18
C ALA A 183 3.35 10.62 -14.77
N GLY A 184 4.01 11.57 -14.12
CA GLY A 184 5.28 11.37 -13.44
C GLY A 184 5.08 10.91 -12.00
N LEU A 185 5.94 10.04 -11.50
CA LEU A 185 5.97 9.64 -10.11
C LEU A 185 7.41 9.60 -9.59
N ALA A 186 7.63 10.27 -8.44
CA ALA A 186 8.86 10.16 -7.68
C ALA A 186 8.51 9.74 -6.26
N ASN A 187 9.10 8.65 -5.79
CA ASN A 187 8.94 8.21 -4.41
C ASN A 187 10.26 7.74 -3.81
N GLY A 188 10.28 7.63 -2.51
CA GLY A 188 11.46 7.16 -1.80
C GLY A 188 11.36 7.40 -0.30
N TYR A 189 12.34 6.88 0.41
CA TYR A 189 12.43 7.06 1.86
C TYR A 189 13.88 7.02 2.33
N VAL A 190 14.08 7.60 3.50
CA VAL A 190 15.27 7.42 4.33
C VAL A 190 14.83 6.72 5.62
N SER A 191 15.52 5.64 5.97
CA SER A 191 15.27 4.84 7.16
C SER A 191 16.47 4.90 8.08
N PHE A 192 16.23 5.21 9.36
CA PHE A 192 17.25 5.32 10.38
C PHE A 192 16.90 4.44 11.59
N SER A 193 17.85 3.57 11.98
CA SER A 193 17.74 2.68 13.12
C SER A 193 18.77 3.05 14.19
N PRO A 194 18.44 3.95 15.13
CA PRO A 194 19.38 4.40 16.18
C PRO A 194 19.79 3.28 17.11
N ALA A 195 18.87 2.38 17.42
CA ALA A 195 19.05 1.24 18.32
C ALA A 195 18.26 0.04 17.82
N LYS A 196 18.58 -1.15 18.37
CA LYS A 196 17.85 -2.39 18.09
C LYS A 196 16.36 -2.19 18.36
N GLY A 197 15.53 -2.60 17.42
CA GLY A 197 14.07 -2.55 17.55
C GLY A 197 13.46 -1.15 17.42
N ILE A 198 14.23 -0.11 17.11
CA ILE A 198 13.71 1.23 16.87
C ILE A 198 14.07 1.64 15.44
N ILE A 199 13.07 2.02 14.66
CA ILE A 199 13.23 2.45 13.28
C ILE A 199 12.40 3.71 13.07
N PHE A 200 13.04 4.74 12.55
CA PHE A 200 12.39 5.95 12.04
C PHE A 200 12.50 5.98 10.52
N GLN A 201 11.45 6.42 9.88
CA GLN A 201 11.44 6.56 8.43
C GLN A 201 10.73 7.83 8.01
N LEU A 202 11.39 8.62 7.16
CA LEU A 202 10.84 9.78 6.48
C LEU A 202 10.77 9.46 5.00
N GLY A 203 9.63 9.71 4.37
CA GLY A 203 9.50 9.35 2.97
C GLY A 203 8.30 9.95 2.25
N HIS A 204 8.27 9.65 0.96
CA HIS A 204 7.14 9.80 0.07
C HIS A 204 6.83 8.43 -0.51
N GLY A 205 5.70 7.85 -0.14
CA GLY A 205 5.33 6.47 -0.47
C GLY A 205 3.98 6.11 0.12
N ARG A 206 3.68 4.83 0.16
CA ARG A 206 2.41 4.28 0.63
C ARG A 206 2.61 3.13 1.58
N HIS A 207 1.56 2.78 2.31
CA HIS A 207 1.56 1.68 3.26
C HIS A 207 0.42 0.72 2.96
N PHE A 208 0.61 -0.52 3.39
CA PHE A 208 -0.42 -1.56 3.34
C PHE A 208 -0.51 -2.24 4.70
N PHE A 209 -1.73 -2.46 5.19
CA PHE A 209 -1.97 -3.15 6.44
C PHE A 209 -2.91 -4.34 6.20
N GLY A 210 -2.41 -5.56 6.41
CA GLY A 210 -3.16 -6.80 6.26
C GLY A 210 -2.34 -7.94 5.67
N ASP A 211 -2.91 -9.15 5.69
CA ASP A 211 -2.31 -10.38 5.17
C ASP A 211 -2.87 -10.77 3.80
N GLY A 212 -3.98 -10.17 3.38
CA GLY A 212 -4.68 -10.43 2.13
C GLY A 212 -4.05 -9.77 0.90
N TYR A 213 -4.65 -10.01 -0.25
CA TYR A 213 -4.44 -9.25 -1.47
C TYR A 213 -5.04 -7.84 -1.36
N ARG A 214 -6.23 -7.75 -0.76
CA ARG A 214 -6.91 -6.51 -0.42
C ARG A 214 -6.66 -6.15 1.05
N SER A 215 -6.96 -4.92 1.39
CA SER A 215 -7.10 -4.48 2.77
C SER A 215 -8.34 -3.62 2.92
N LEU A 216 -9.07 -3.85 4.01
CA LEU A 216 -10.23 -3.04 4.40
C LEU A 216 -9.83 -1.88 5.32
N LEU A 217 -8.55 -1.78 5.68
CA LEU A 217 -8.03 -0.79 6.63
C LEU A 217 -7.10 0.22 5.96
N LEU A 218 -6.04 -0.27 5.31
CA LEU A 218 -5.08 0.57 4.60
C LEU A 218 -4.45 -0.22 3.46
N SER A 219 -4.54 0.30 2.24
CA SER A 219 -4.09 -0.36 1.02
C SER A 219 -3.00 0.45 0.31
N ASP A 220 -2.18 -0.21 -0.46
CA ASP A 220 -1.20 0.39 -1.37
C ASP A 220 -1.79 0.78 -2.75
N TYR A 221 -3.11 0.81 -2.86
CA TYR A 221 -3.83 1.26 -4.03
C TYR A 221 -3.72 2.78 -4.25
N VAL A 222 -3.66 3.56 -3.17
CA VAL A 222 -3.59 5.03 -3.22
C VAL A 222 -2.30 5.55 -3.86
N PRO A 223 -2.29 6.79 -4.38
CA PRO A 223 -1.06 7.51 -4.71
C PRO A 223 -0.11 7.61 -3.51
N ASP A 224 1.16 7.84 -3.80
CA ASP A 224 2.16 8.04 -2.76
C ASP A 224 1.90 9.35 -1.99
N TYR A 225 2.16 9.35 -0.70
CA TYR A 225 2.01 10.50 0.19
C TYR A 225 3.25 10.70 1.07
N GLN A 226 3.46 11.95 1.49
CA GLN A 226 4.54 12.30 2.42
C GLN A 226 4.23 11.75 3.80
N TYR A 227 5.21 11.13 4.46
CA TYR A 227 5.02 10.57 5.79
C TYR A 227 6.28 10.60 6.65
N LEU A 228 6.05 10.61 7.96
CA LEU A 228 7.03 10.31 9.01
C LEU A 228 6.49 9.12 9.80
N SER A 229 7.32 8.11 10.01
CA SER A 229 6.94 6.92 10.80
C SER A 229 7.96 6.56 11.84
N GLY A 230 7.47 6.00 12.94
CA GLY A 230 8.25 5.33 13.98
C GLY A 230 7.76 3.90 14.17
N GLN A 231 8.69 2.99 14.30
CA GLN A 231 8.43 1.58 14.55
C GLN A 231 9.26 1.08 15.71
N TYR A 232 8.61 0.37 16.63
CA TYR A 232 9.20 -0.06 17.90
C TYR A 232 8.90 -1.54 18.13
N HIS A 233 9.94 -2.33 18.32
CA HIS A 233 9.86 -3.74 18.63
C HIS A 233 10.19 -3.98 20.10
N PHE A 234 9.32 -4.68 20.82
CA PHE A 234 9.47 -5.03 22.21
C PHE A 234 9.43 -6.55 22.38
N PHE A 235 9.94 -7.04 23.52
CA PHE A 235 9.89 -8.46 23.91
C PHE A 235 10.47 -9.38 22.83
N ASP A 236 11.69 -9.08 22.36
CA ASP A 236 12.38 -9.80 21.29
C ASP A 236 11.55 -9.91 19.99
N GLY A 237 10.81 -8.84 19.69
CA GLY A 237 10.01 -8.74 18.48
C GLY A 237 8.60 -9.32 18.59
N LYS A 238 8.17 -9.86 19.73
CA LYS A 238 6.80 -10.37 19.91
C LYS A 238 5.75 -9.26 19.88
N LEU A 239 6.10 -8.05 20.26
CA LEU A 239 5.22 -6.89 20.21
C LEU A 239 5.83 -5.84 19.29
N LEU A 240 5.05 -5.39 18.31
CA LEU A 240 5.39 -4.32 17.41
C LEU A 240 4.40 -3.17 17.59
N TYR A 241 4.91 -1.98 17.83
CA TYR A 241 4.14 -0.75 17.70
C TYR A 241 4.67 0.07 16.53
N LYS A 242 3.79 0.53 15.66
CA LYS A 242 4.11 1.45 14.55
C LYS A 242 3.12 2.60 14.54
N HIS A 243 3.62 3.80 14.34
CA HIS A 243 2.81 4.96 14.02
C HIS A 243 3.31 5.64 12.75
N VAL A 244 2.39 6.29 12.06
CA VAL A 244 2.68 7.08 10.86
C VAL A 244 1.89 8.36 10.91
N HIS A 245 2.57 9.46 10.65
CA HIS A 245 1.97 10.76 10.35
C HIS A 245 2.14 11.02 8.87
N ALA A 246 1.04 11.30 8.19
CA ALA A 246 1.04 11.49 6.75
C ALA A 246 0.26 12.75 6.34
N LYS A 247 0.67 13.32 5.21
CA LYS A 247 -0.03 14.43 4.56
C LYS A 247 -0.70 13.91 3.29
N LEU A 248 -2.02 13.96 3.30
CA LEU A 248 -2.87 13.59 2.17
C LEU A 248 -3.43 14.84 1.50
N TYR A 249 -4.09 14.66 0.37
CA TYR A 249 -4.73 15.74 -0.36
C TYR A 249 -6.11 15.31 -0.87
N ASN A 250 -7.06 16.25 -0.84
CA ASN A 250 -8.28 16.18 -1.61
C ASN A 250 -8.01 16.79 -2.99
N LEU A 251 -8.74 16.38 -4.02
CA LEU A 251 -8.58 16.96 -5.36
C LEU A 251 -9.12 18.38 -5.47
N SER A 252 -10.02 18.78 -4.57
CA SER A 252 -10.55 20.14 -4.52
C SER A 252 -9.45 21.16 -4.26
N ARG A 253 -9.51 22.29 -4.94
CA ARG A 253 -8.54 23.38 -4.76
C ARG A 253 -9.00 24.36 -3.68
N ILE A 254 -8.05 25.06 -3.09
CA ILE A 254 -8.34 26.14 -2.13
C ILE A 254 -8.94 27.34 -2.89
N PRO A 255 -10.18 27.75 -2.59
CA PRO A 255 -10.90 28.78 -3.36
C PRO A 255 -10.24 30.15 -3.34
N VAL A 256 -9.41 30.42 -2.32
CA VAL A 256 -8.79 31.72 -2.05
C VAL A 256 -7.58 31.99 -2.95
N SER A 257 -7.08 30.99 -3.65
CA SER A 257 -5.89 31.17 -4.50
C SER A 257 -6.29 31.74 -5.86
N THR A 258 -5.75 32.91 -6.19
CA THR A 258 -5.90 33.56 -7.49
C THR A 258 -4.87 33.10 -8.52
N THR A 259 -3.98 32.16 -8.15
CA THR A 259 -2.91 31.66 -9.03
C THR A 259 -3.37 30.43 -9.80
N PRO A 260 -2.89 30.20 -11.04
CA PRO A 260 -3.16 28.97 -11.80
C PRO A 260 -2.69 27.70 -11.08
N GLU A 261 -1.75 27.84 -10.13
CA GLU A 261 -1.19 26.77 -9.30
C GLU A 261 -1.90 26.65 -7.95
N ALA A 262 -3.21 26.89 -7.90
CA ALA A 262 -3.97 26.77 -6.66
C ALA A 262 -3.70 25.40 -5.98
N MET A 263 -3.36 25.45 -4.69
CA MET A 263 -3.01 24.25 -3.93
C MET A 263 -4.24 23.37 -3.69
N LEU A 264 -4.06 22.06 -3.75
CA LEU A 264 -5.07 21.10 -3.33
C LEU A 264 -5.30 21.21 -1.82
N VAL A 265 -6.53 20.94 -1.38
CA VAL A 265 -6.88 20.95 0.04
C VAL A 265 -6.10 19.85 0.78
N PRO A 266 -5.23 20.20 1.74
CA PRO A 266 -4.48 19.21 2.49
C PRO A 266 -5.34 18.54 3.55
N LYS A 267 -5.04 17.26 3.79
CA LYS A 267 -5.60 16.43 4.88
C LYS A 267 -4.45 15.93 5.75
N SER A 268 -4.65 15.86 7.05
CA SER A 268 -3.70 15.22 7.97
C SER A 268 -4.19 13.82 8.30
N PHE A 269 -3.34 12.83 8.12
CA PHE A 269 -3.66 11.43 8.36
C PHE A 269 -2.67 10.82 9.33
N GLY A 270 -3.18 10.17 10.36
CA GLY A 270 -2.38 9.39 11.29
C GLY A 270 -2.88 7.97 11.36
N PHE A 271 -1.98 7.00 11.37
CA PHE A 271 -2.36 5.65 11.73
C PHE A 271 -1.42 5.03 12.76
N ASN A 272 -2.01 4.19 13.58
CA ASN A 272 -1.33 3.43 14.63
C ASN A 272 -1.60 1.95 14.42
N GLN A 273 -0.58 1.13 14.62
CA GLN A 273 -0.65 -0.32 14.59
C GLN A 273 0.00 -0.88 15.85
N LEU A 274 -0.69 -1.80 16.49
CA LEU A 274 -0.14 -2.63 17.56
C LEU A 274 -0.28 -4.09 17.17
N SER A 275 0.83 -4.77 16.94
CA SER A 275 0.85 -6.19 16.53
C SER A 275 1.48 -7.04 17.63
N PHE A 276 0.86 -8.15 17.93
CA PHE A 276 1.29 -9.11 18.93
C PHE A 276 1.36 -10.53 18.37
N GLN A 277 2.52 -11.15 18.52
CA GLN A 277 2.75 -12.56 18.20
C GLN A 277 2.46 -13.40 19.43
N ALA A 278 1.23 -13.90 19.56
CA ALA A 278 0.80 -14.68 20.73
C ALA A 278 1.50 -16.04 20.81
N THR A 279 1.63 -16.71 19.65
CA THR A 279 2.38 -17.97 19.49
C THR A 279 3.14 -17.90 18.17
N PRO A 280 4.09 -18.82 17.88
CA PRO A 280 4.71 -18.87 16.56
C PRO A 280 3.71 -19.02 15.39
N ALA A 281 2.52 -19.53 15.65
CA ALA A 281 1.48 -19.73 14.65
C ALA A 281 0.40 -18.64 14.63
N LEU A 282 0.21 -17.89 15.72
CA LEU A 282 -0.92 -16.98 15.90
C LEU A 282 -0.45 -15.54 16.13
N SER A 283 -0.89 -14.62 15.30
CA SER A 283 -0.66 -13.19 15.45
C SER A 283 -1.95 -12.38 15.39
N PHE A 284 -1.98 -11.29 16.14
CA PHE A 284 -3.05 -10.31 16.18
C PHE A 284 -2.49 -8.91 15.95
N SER A 285 -3.25 -8.05 15.30
CA SER A 285 -2.90 -6.65 15.15
C SER A 285 -4.13 -5.77 15.32
N LEU A 286 -3.97 -4.69 16.06
CA LEU A 286 -4.94 -3.62 16.15
C LEU A 286 -4.51 -2.47 15.23
N PHE A 287 -5.47 -1.84 14.61
CA PHE A 287 -5.28 -0.72 13.70
C PHE A 287 -6.22 0.43 14.08
N GLU A 288 -5.73 1.63 13.98
CA GLU A 288 -6.47 2.86 14.07
C GLU A 288 -5.95 3.81 13.00
N GLY A 289 -6.81 4.21 12.07
CA GLY A 289 -6.48 5.18 11.03
C GLY A 289 -7.44 6.36 11.07
N THR A 290 -6.93 7.57 11.25
CA THR A 290 -7.73 8.79 11.41
C THR A 290 -7.32 9.85 10.40
N VAL A 291 -8.30 10.33 9.62
CA VAL A 291 -8.18 11.55 8.84
C VAL A 291 -8.68 12.71 9.71
N PHE A 292 -7.74 13.56 10.12
CA PHE A 292 -8.00 14.70 10.99
C PHE A 292 -8.50 15.89 10.18
N LYS A 293 -9.39 16.66 10.75
CA LYS A 293 -9.80 17.96 10.21
C LYS A 293 -8.59 18.90 10.25
N ALA A 294 -8.07 19.23 9.09
CA ALA A 294 -6.91 20.10 8.97
C ALA A 294 -7.25 21.42 8.28
N TYR A 295 -8.17 21.42 7.32
CA TYR A 295 -8.56 22.61 6.57
C TYR A 295 -9.85 23.24 7.12
N ASN A 296 -9.79 24.55 7.35
CA ASN A 296 -10.94 25.36 7.71
C ASN A 296 -11.30 26.27 6.51
N PRO A 297 -12.43 26.04 5.84
CA PRO A 297 -12.82 26.82 4.68
C PRO A 297 -13.10 28.30 5.01
N ASN A 298 -13.50 28.61 6.25
CA ASN A 298 -13.81 29.97 6.65
C ASN A 298 -12.57 30.84 6.88
N SER A 299 -11.49 30.26 7.37
CA SER A 299 -10.22 30.99 7.63
C SER A 299 -9.15 30.74 6.58
N GLY A 300 -9.34 29.78 5.67
CA GLY A 300 -8.32 29.35 4.70
C GLY A 300 -7.09 28.69 5.34
N THR A 301 -7.12 28.38 6.64
CA THR A 301 -6.00 27.81 7.38
C THR A 301 -6.01 26.29 7.30
N SER A 302 -4.82 25.69 7.36
CA SER A 302 -4.63 24.24 7.35
C SER A 302 -3.73 23.83 8.52
N THR A 303 -4.36 23.70 9.70
CA THR A 303 -3.69 23.24 10.91
C THR A 303 -4.47 22.07 11.51
N PRO A 304 -3.88 20.88 11.62
CA PRO A 304 -4.55 19.76 12.26
C PRO A 304 -4.66 19.99 13.77
N HIS A 305 -5.64 19.33 14.39
CA HIS A 305 -5.78 19.31 15.83
C HIS A 305 -4.51 18.74 16.49
N ILE A 306 -4.19 19.19 17.71
CA ILE A 306 -2.98 18.79 18.45
C ILE A 306 -2.86 17.27 18.63
N SER A 307 -3.98 16.55 18.75
CA SER A 307 -4.01 15.08 18.87
C SER A 307 -3.36 14.35 17.68
N TYR A 308 -3.29 15.00 16.51
CA TYR A 308 -2.57 14.47 15.34
C TYR A 308 -1.07 14.22 15.64
N TYR A 309 -0.46 15.07 16.46
CA TYR A 309 0.97 14.98 16.76
C TYR A 309 1.33 13.95 17.83
N PHE A 310 0.35 13.37 18.51
CA PHE A 310 0.59 12.32 19.49
C PHE A 310 0.67 10.94 18.82
N PRO A 311 1.83 10.27 18.88
CA PRO A 311 2.04 8.98 18.23
C PRO A 311 1.50 7.82 19.09
N LEU A 312 0.29 7.96 19.62
CA LEU A 312 -0.32 6.97 20.49
C LEU A 312 -1.71 6.59 19.99
N MET A 313 -1.98 5.29 19.97
CA MET A 313 -3.32 4.76 19.67
C MET A 313 -4.33 5.33 20.67
N GLY A 314 -5.48 5.78 20.17
CA GLY A 314 -6.50 6.44 20.99
C GLY A 314 -6.27 7.93 21.24
N SER A 315 -5.16 8.52 20.78
CA SER A 315 -4.86 9.94 21.03
C SER A 315 -5.93 10.90 20.52
N HIS A 316 -6.67 10.53 19.46
CA HIS A 316 -7.77 11.35 18.95
C HIS A 316 -8.96 11.47 19.91
N PHE A 317 -9.13 10.53 20.85
CA PHE A 317 -10.15 10.65 21.92
C PHE A 317 -9.83 11.75 22.93
N LEU A 318 -8.58 12.20 23.01
CA LEU A 318 -8.20 13.30 23.87
C LEU A 318 -8.73 14.66 23.38
N ALA A 319 -9.23 14.70 22.16
CA ALA A 319 -9.77 15.89 21.51
C ALA A 319 -11.30 15.83 21.48
N ILE A 320 -11.93 16.00 22.65
CA ILE A 320 -13.39 15.81 22.85
C ILE A 320 -14.23 16.65 21.88
N ASP A 321 -13.82 17.88 21.57
CA ASP A 321 -14.56 18.77 20.66
C ASP A 321 -14.40 18.43 19.18
N SER A 322 -13.44 17.59 18.81
CA SER A 322 -13.14 17.25 17.42
C SER A 322 -13.57 15.83 17.01
N LEU A 323 -14.09 15.02 17.94
CA LEU A 323 -14.52 13.64 17.66
C LEU A 323 -15.58 13.53 16.57
N SER A 324 -16.49 14.48 16.51
CA SER A 324 -17.56 14.53 15.48
C SER A 324 -17.03 14.93 14.11
N SER A 325 -15.84 15.54 14.02
CA SER A 325 -15.27 16.08 12.78
C SER A 325 -14.16 15.25 12.17
N ASN A 326 -13.63 14.25 12.88
CA ASN A 326 -12.58 13.35 12.37
C ASN A 326 -13.19 12.08 11.77
N SER A 327 -12.56 11.54 10.73
CA SER A 327 -12.94 10.25 10.15
C SER A 327 -11.97 9.17 10.61
N THR A 328 -12.41 8.29 11.50
CA THR A 328 -11.60 7.21 12.06
C THR A 328 -12.13 5.85 11.66
N ILE A 329 -11.21 4.98 11.24
CA ILE A 329 -11.44 3.55 11.01
C ILE A 329 -10.62 2.78 12.02
N TYR A 330 -11.28 1.92 12.78
CA TYR A 330 -10.65 0.94 13.65
C TYR A 330 -10.57 -0.40 12.94
N GLY A 331 -9.57 -1.21 13.30
CA GLY A 331 -9.47 -2.53 12.72
C GLY A 331 -8.76 -3.54 13.59
N VAL A 332 -9.09 -4.78 13.31
CA VAL A 332 -8.41 -5.95 13.87
C VAL A 332 -8.00 -6.82 12.70
N ASN A 333 -6.74 -7.24 12.70
CA ASN A 333 -6.23 -8.23 11.77
C ASN A 333 -5.69 -9.42 12.57
N SER A 334 -6.00 -10.62 12.14
CA SER A 334 -5.50 -11.84 12.77
C SER A 334 -5.01 -12.80 11.70
N SER A 335 -3.93 -13.51 11.98
CA SER A 335 -3.48 -14.59 11.13
C SER A 335 -3.06 -15.81 11.94
N TYR A 336 -3.35 -16.99 11.38
CA TYR A 336 -3.07 -18.30 11.98
C TYR A 336 -2.42 -19.23 10.98
N LEU A 337 -1.21 -19.72 11.31
CA LEU A 337 -0.52 -20.75 10.52
C LEU A 337 -1.06 -22.12 10.90
N ILE A 338 -1.86 -22.72 10.02
CA ILE A 338 -2.34 -24.11 10.18
C ILE A 338 -1.17 -25.07 9.99
N THR A 339 -0.37 -24.80 8.96
CA THR A 339 0.87 -25.54 8.65
C THR A 339 1.96 -24.55 8.30
N LYS A 340 3.20 -25.01 8.09
CA LYS A 340 4.30 -24.14 7.62
C LYS A 340 4.02 -23.49 6.26
N SER A 341 3.09 -24.02 5.50
CA SER A 341 2.74 -23.55 4.15
C SER A 341 1.37 -22.90 4.06
N MET A 342 0.48 -23.11 5.05
CA MET A 342 -0.90 -22.67 4.97
C MET A 342 -1.25 -21.71 6.10
N LYS A 343 -1.67 -20.50 5.73
CA LYS A 343 -2.06 -19.41 6.62
C LYS A 343 -3.53 -19.06 6.41
N LEU A 344 -4.31 -19.04 7.49
CA LEU A 344 -5.59 -18.34 7.54
C LEU A 344 -5.37 -16.89 7.98
N PHE A 345 -6.18 -15.99 7.47
CA PHE A 345 -6.18 -14.60 7.92
C PHE A 345 -7.59 -14.03 7.91
N THR A 346 -7.80 -13.10 8.83
CA THR A 346 -9.06 -12.35 8.92
C THR A 346 -8.76 -10.90 9.21
N GLN A 347 -9.62 -10.01 8.70
CA GLN A 347 -9.55 -8.59 8.99
C GLN A 347 -10.96 -8.04 9.21
N PHE A 348 -11.15 -7.26 10.24
CA PHE A 348 -12.37 -6.53 10.51
C PHE A 348 -12.06 -5.04 10.52
N ALA A 349 -12.87 -4.27 9.81
CA ALA A 349 -12.83 -2.83 9.80
C ALA A 349 -14.12 -2.30 10.42
N VAL A 350 -14.00 -1.35 11.34
CA VAL A 350 -15.13 -0.80 12.09
C VAL A 350 -15.06 0.71 12.02
N ARG A 351 -16.15 1.35 11.59
CA ARG A 351 -16.34 2.79 11.68
C ARG A 351 -17.36 3.18 12.76
N SER A 352 -18.44 2.42 12.83
CA SER A 352 -19.50 2.54 13.83
C SER A 352 -20.16 1.17 14.05
N ALA A 353 -21.04 1.05 15.00
CA ALA A 353 -21.72 -0.21 15.32
C ALA A 353 -22.44 -0.85 14.11
N ASN A 354 -22.92 -0.02 13.15
CA ASN A 354 -23.63 -0.47 11.97
C ASN A 354 -22.77 -0.50 10.70
N LYS A 355 -21.47 -0.17 10.80
CA LYS A 355 -20.53 -0.10 9.68
C LYS A 355 -19.32 -0.98 10.00
N ILE A 356 -19.47 -2.27 9.71
CA ILE A 356 -18.45 -3.29 9.94
C ILE A 356 -18.15 -4.00 8.61
N GLY A 357 -16.93 -3.85 8.12
CA GLY A 357 -16.39 -4.62 7.00
C GLY A 357 -15.67 -5.86 7.50
N ALA A 358 -15.67 -6.93 6.71
CA ALA A 358 -15.04 -8.19 7.05
C ALA A 358 -14.27 -8.79 5.87
N GLN A 359 -13.08 -9.32 6.15
CA GLN A 359 -12.27 -10.08 5.21
C GLN A 359 -11.91 -11.42 5.84
N PHE A 360 -11.99 -12.47 5.04
CA PHE A 360 -11.53 -13.83 5.39
C PHE A 360 -10.71 -14.37 4.23
N GLY A 361 -9.60 -15.02 4.54
CA GLY A 361 -8.79 -15.59 3.50
C GLY A 361 -7.93 -16.76 3.95
N ILE A 362 -7.52 -17.53 2.95
CA ILE A 362 -6.57 -18.63 3.11
C ILE A 362 -5.46 -18.45 2.06
N ARG A 363 -4.23 -18.55 2.51
CA ARG A 363 -3.06 -18.52 1.66
C ARG A 363 -2.26 -19.80 1.85
N ASN A 364 -1.96 -20.46 0.75
CA ASN A 364 -1.10 -21.63 0.75
C ASN A 364 0.15 -21.35 -0.09
N GLU A 365 1.32 -21.58 0.51
CA GLU A 365 2.62 -21.47 -0.14
C GLU A 365 3.29 -22.83 -0.08
N PHE A 366 3.65 -23.40 -1.23
CA PHE A 366 4.28 -24.70 -1.28
C PHE A 366 5.48 -24.70 -2.24
N SER A 367 6.46 -25.51 -1.90
CA SER A 367 7.65 -25.74 -2.70
C SER A 367 7.80 -27.24 -2.96
N ILE A 368 7.97 -27.59 -4.23
CA ILE A 368 8.14 -28.95 -4.71
C ILE A 368 9.55 -29.06 -5.32
N ASP A 369 10.10 -30.27 -5.40
CA ASP A 369 11.38 -30.57 -6.08
C ASP A 369 12.56 -29.72 -5.60
N ASN A 370 12.87 -29.76 -4.30
CA ASN A 370 14.00 -29.01 -3.71
C ASN A 370 14.02 -27.52 -4.10
N ARG A 371 12.87 -26.85 -4.10
CA ARG A 371 12.65 -25.45 -4.44
C ARG A 371 12.73 -25.11 -5.94
N LYS A 372 12.69 -26.08 -6.83
CA LYS A 372 12.56 -25.81 -8.27
C LYS A 372 11.19 -25.25 -8.62
N THR A 373 10.15 -25.73 -7.93
CA THR A 373 8.78 -25.24 -8.08
C THR A 373 8.36 -24.54 -6.79
N ILE A 374 8.09 -23.25 -6.88
CA ILE A 374 7.57 -22.43 -5.79
C ILE A 374 6.21 -21.90 -6.23
N SER A 375 5.21 -22.09 -5.40
CA SER A 375 3.84 -21.73 -5.74
C SER A 375 3.14 -21.10 -4.56
N PHE A 376 2.23 -20.19 -4.83
CA PHE A 376 1.27 -19.75 -3.83
C PHE A 376 -0.12 -19.66 -4.45
N LEU A 377 -1.11 -19.83 -3.61
CA LEU A 377 -2.51 -19.60 -3.91
C LEU A 377 -3.13 -18.85 -2.74
N ASN A 378 -3.80 -17.74 -3.03
CA ASN A 378 -4.57 -16.94 -2.09
C ASN A 378 -6.03 -16.93 -2.54
N LEU A 379 -6.92 -17.31 -1.66
CA LEU A 379 -8.36 -17.19 -1.80
C LEU A 379 -8.86 -16.28 -0.69
N GLU A 380 -9.63 -15.27 -1.05
CA GLU A 380 -10.04 -14.23 -0.12
C GLU A 380 -11.47 -13.78 -0.43
N TYR A 381 -12.25 -13.57 0.63
CA TYR A 381 -13.58 -12.99 0.58
C TYR A 381 -13.57 -11.66 1.34
N ASN A 382 -14.07 -10.60 0.69
CA ASN A 382 -14.19 -9.26 1.23
C ASN A 382 -15.65 -8.84 1.23
N TYR A 383 -16.08 -8.25 2.33
CA TYR A 383 -17.38 -7.59 2.46
C TYR A 383 -17.20 -6.21 3.05
N VAL A 384 -17.74 -5.20 2.38
CA VAL A 384 -17.71 -3.81 2.84
C VAL A 384 -19.12 -3.23 2.74
N PRO A 385 -19.72 -2.81 3.86
CA PRO A 385 -21.07 -2.23 3.84
C PRO A 385 -21.08 -0.86 3.14
N THR A 386 -22.25 -0.45 2.71
CA THR A 386 -22.48 0.85 2.06
C THR A 386 -22.00 2.00 2.93
N ALA A 387 -21.35 2.99 2.32
CA ALA A 387 -20.84 4.21 2.97
C ALA A 387 -19.90 3.95 4.16
N MET A 388 -19.13 2.85 4.12
CA MET A 388 -18.15 2.51 5.16
C MET A 388 -17.10 3.61 5.35
N TYR A 389 -16.62 4.20 4.25
CA TYR A 389 -15.55 5.21 4.26
C TYR A 389 -16.07 6.63 4.02
N ALA A 390 -17.38 6.81 3.81
CA ALA A 390 -17.99 8.12 3.57
C ALA A 390 -18.05 8.96 4.84
N VAL A 391 -18.08 10.27 4.69
CA VAL A 391 -18.31 11.27 5.73
C VAL A 391 -19.55 12.09 5.40
N ASP A 392 -20.08 12.83 6.36
CA ASP A 392 -21.20 13.74 6.12
C ASP A 392 -20.77 15.00 5.34
N SER A 393 -21.75 15.75 4.83
CA SER A 393 -21.54 16.94 4.00
C SER A 393 -20.73 18.04 4.69
N ASN A 394 -20.78 18.13 6.02
CA ASN A 394 -20.04 19.13 6.78
C ASN A 394 -18.56 18.80 6.90
N ASN A 395 -18.19 17.55 6.63
CA ASN A 395 -16.85 17.00 6.81
C ASN A 395 -16.25 16.46 5.50
N GLN A 396 -16.65 16.98 4.35
CA GLN A 396 -16.27 16.49 3.02
C GLN A 396 -14.76 16.31 2.80
N PHE A 397 -13.93 17.13 3.46
CA PHE A 397 -12.47 17.04 3.34
C PHE A 397 -11.83 15.98 4.24
N GLN A 398 -12.58 15.28 5.08
CA GLN A 398 -12.10 14.21 5.95
C GLN A 398 -12.44 12.81 5.45
N GLN A 399 -12.82 12.65 4.20
CA GLN A 399 -13.01 11.31 3.63
C GLN A 399 -11.74 10.47 3.74
N PHE A 400 -11.92 9.17 3.92
CA PHE A 400 -10.84 8.18 4.03
C PHE A 400 -10.26 7.87 2.65
N SER A 401 -9.68 8.91 2.03
CA SER A 401 -9.19 8.92 0.64
C SER A 401 -7.97 9.80 0.47
N HIS A 402 -7.27 9.64 -0.65
CA HIS A 402 -6.14 10.47 -1.07
C HIS A 402 -6.15 10.64 -2.58
N MET A 403 -6.15 11.90 -3.07
CA MET A 403 -6.14 12.24 -4.50
C MET A 403 -7.15 11.40 -5.31
N GLY A 404 -8.41 11.35 -4.85
CA GLY A 404 -9.48 10.61 -5.51
C GLY A 404 -9.35 9.08 -5.47
N HIS A 405 -8.55 8.51 -4.57
CA HIS A 405 -8.40 7.07 -4.37
C HIS A 405 -8.75 6.70 -2.94
N GLU A 406 -9.43 5.57 -2.77
CA GLU A 406 -9.72 5.01 -1.46
C GLU A 406 -8.44 4.60 -0.72
N LEU A 407 -8.31 4.97 0.57
CA LEU A 407 -7.18 4.53 1.40
C LEU A 407 -7.23 3.04 1.72
N ALA A 408 -8.41 2.43 1.68
CA ALA A 408 -8.63 1.03 1.97
C ALA A 408 -8.83 0.20 0.68
N HIS A 409 -10.01 -0.38 0.50
CA HIS A 409 -10.28 -1.25 -0.65
C HIS A 409 -10.50 -0.43 -1.94
N PRO A 410 -9.94 -0.83 -3.10
CA PRO A 410 -10.05 -0.09 -4.37
C PRO A 410 -11.48 0.14 -4.86
N LEU A 411 -12.42 -0.74 -4.50
CA LEU A 411 -13.84 -0.61 -4.84
C LEU A 411 -14.61 0.30 -3.87
N GLY A 412 -13.99 0.83 -2.83
CA GLY A 412 -14.65 1.65 -1.83
C GLY A 412 -15.60 0.84 -0.94
N SER A 413 -16.89 1.12 -1.02
CA SER A 413 -17.93 0.58 -0.13
C SER A 413 -19.09 -0.07 -0.90
N GLY A 414 -19.93 -0.84 -0.21
CA GLY A 414 -21.19 -1.38 -0.75
C GLY A 414 -20.99 -2.56 -1.69
N PHE A 415 -20.11 -3.50 -1.34
CA PHE A 415 -19.85 -4.68 -2.19
C PHE A 415 -19.50 -5.93 -1.39
N SER A 416 -19.55 -7.06 -2.08
CA SER A 416 -18.89 -8.29 -1.69
C SER A 416 -18.01 -8.80 -2.83
N GLU A 417 -16.79 -9.29 -2.52
CA GLU A 417 -15.78 -9.72 -3.48
C GLU A 417 -15.20 -11.07 -3.11
N TRP A 418 -15.06 -11.94 -4.10
CA TRP A 418 -14.14 -13.08 -4.04
C TRP A 418 -12.90 -12.75 -4.87
N ALA A 419 -11.72 -12.86 -4.27
CA ALA A 419 -10.45 -12.65 -4.96
C ALA A 419 -9.60 -13.92 -4.92
N ILE A 420 -9.18 -14.37 -6.10
CA ILE A 420 -8.31 -15.54 -6.29
C ILE A 420 -7.03 -15.06 -6.91
N LYS A 421 -5.93 -15.18 -6.20
CA LYS A 421 -4.59 -14.81 -6.69
C LYS A 421 -3.65 -15.99 -6.53
N GLY A 422 -2.96 -16.33 -7.59
CA GLY A 422 -2.03 -17.45 -7.55
C GLY A 422 -0.87 -17.28 -8.51
N GLN A 423 0.24 -17.91 -8.18
CA GLN A 423 1.41 -18.00 -9.04
C GLN A 423 2.09 -19.34 -8.84
N ILE A 424 2.50 -19.96 -9.94
CA ILE A 424 3.34 -21.15 -9.97
C ILE A 424 4.61 -20.77 -10.73
N ASN A 425 5.76 -21.00 -10.10
CA ASN A 425 7.06 -20.82 -10.72
C ASN A 425 7.74 -22.18 -10.89
N TYR A 426 8.23 -22.47 -12.09
CA TYR A 426 9.09 -23.60 -12.38
C TYR A 426 10.42 -23.09 -12.93
N GLY A 427 11.43 -23.03 -12.08
CA GLY A 427 12.67 -22.32 -12.41
C GLY A 427 12.40 -20.84 -12.70
N ARG A 428 12.61 -20.43 -13.94
CA ARG A 428 12.35 -19.05 -14.41
C ARG A 428 11.00 -18.88 -15.13
N LEU A 429 10.31 -19.97 -15.45
CA LEU A 429 8.96 -19.92 -16.00
C LEU A 429 7.96 -19.66 -14.87
N PHE A 430 6.93 -18.89 -15.16
CA PHE A 430 5.83 -18.67 -14.24
C PHE A 430 4.47 -18.66 -14.96
N CYS A 431 3.46 -19.03 -14.21
CA CYS A 431 2.05 -18.85 -14.55
C CYS A 431 1.39 -18.07 -13.41
N ARG A 432 0.62 -17.03 -13.72
CA ARG A 432 -0.13 -16.21 -12.78
C ARG A 432 -1.61 -16.23 -13.08
N ILE A 433 -2.39 -16.29 -12.02
CA ILE A 433 -3.84 -16.09 -12.05
C ILE A 433 -4.20 -14.94 -11.10
N GLY A 434 -5.13 -14.09 -11.54
CA GLY A 434 -5.56 -12.94 -10.76
C GLY A 434 -7.01 -12.62 -11.07
N ASN A 435 -7.96 -13.36 -10.45
CA ASN A 435 -9.37 -13.28 -10.77
C ASN A 435 -10.14 -12.69 -9.60
N THR A 436 -11.09 -11.79 -9.88
CA THR A 436 -12.01 -11.23 -8.89
C THR A 436 -13.45 -11.33 -9.38
N PHE A 437 -14.34 -11.64 -8.46
CA PHE A 437 -15.78 -11.75 -8.67
C PHE A 437 -16.45 -10.86 -7.65
N VAL A 438 -17.07 -9.79 -8.10
CA VAL A 438 -17.62 -8.75 -7.25
C VAL A 438 -19.12 -8.64 -7.48
N LYS A 439 -19.85 -8.57 -6.38
CA LYS A 439 -21.25 -8.16 -6.37
C LYS A 439 -21.33 -6.78 -5.74
N ILE A 440 -21.78 -5.81 -6.51
CA ILE A 440 -21.95 -4.43 -6.10
C ILE A 440 -23.39 -4.28 -5.64
N ASP A 441 -23.59 -3.85 -4.40
CA ASP A 441 -24.90 -3.70 -3.77
C ASP A 441 -25.32 -2.23 -3.61
N SER A 442 -24.46 -1.28 -4.02
CA SER A 442 -24.69 0.15 -3.78
C SER A 442 -24.20 1.03 -4.92
N PRO A 443 -24.94 2.10 -5.23
CA PRO A 443 -24.50 3.11 -6.20
C PRO A 443 -23.20 3.83 -5.81
N GLY A 444 -22.81 3.80 -4.53
CA GLY A 444 -21.57 4.40 -4.04
C GLY A 444 -20.31 3.92 -4.72
N ASN A 445 -20.31 2.69 -5.27
CA ASN A 445 -19.17 2.18 -6.03
C ASN A 445 -19.16 2.61 -7.51
N ASN A 446 -20.30 3.03 -8.04
CA ASN A 446 -20.41 3.63 -9.38
C ASN A 446 -20.15 5.14 -9.35
N GLN A 447 -20.15 5.73 -8.16
CA GLN A 447 -19.76 7.14 -8.01
C GLN A 447 -18.26 7.27 -8.19
N PRO A 448 -17.82 8.20 -8.99
CA PRO A 448 -16.42 8.27 -9.40
C PRO A 448 -15.51 8.79 -8.32
N PHE A 449 -15.74 8.73 -7.04
CA PHE A 449 -14.71 9.18 -6.09
C PHE A 449 -15.06 9.11 -4.62
N ALA A 450 -14.06 8.72 -3.90
CA ALA A 450 -13.85 8.88 -2.48
C ALA A 450 -13.90 10.32 -1.96
N ASP A 451 -13.83 11.30 -2.84
CA ASP A 451 -13.87 12.71 -2.47
C ASP A 451 -15.27 13.33 -2.54
N GLN A 452 -16.26 12.58 -3.03
CA GLN A 452 -17.66 13.04 -3.02
C GLN A 452 -18.32 12.71 -1.68
N VAL A 453 -19.07 13.67 -1.20
CA VAL A 453 -19.88 13.56 0.01
C VAL A 453 -21.18 12.86 -0.34
N PHE A 454 -21.41 11.70 0.26
CA PHE A 454 -22.71 11.06 0.20
C PHE A 454 -23.60 11.58 1.31
N THR A 455 -24.67 12.25 0.95
CA THR A 455 -25.76 12.51 1.90
C THR A 455 -26.57 11.23 2.10
N SER A 456 -27.16 11.06 3.28
CA SER A 456 -27.99 9.88 3.57
C SER A 456 -29.15 9.69 2.59
N ASN A 457 -29.56 10.74 1.89
CA ASN A 457 -30.63 10.71 0.90
C ASN A 457 -30.16 10.23 -0.47
N ASP A 458 -28.91 10.52 -0.85
CA ASP A 458 -28.34 10.10 -2.14
C ASP A 458 -28.10 8.58 -2.19
N LEU A 459 -28.08 7.93 -1.02
CA LEU A 459 -27.87 6.49 -0.88
C LEU A 459 -29.14 5.66 -1.12
N ILE A 460 -30.33 6.29 -1.17
CA ILE A 460 -31.62 5.58 -1.19
C ILE A 460 -32.14 5.42 -2.62
N GLU A 461 -31.74 6.26 -3.59
CA GLU A 461 -32.42 6.34 -4.89
C GLU A 461 -31.83 5.51 -6.04
N ALA A 462 -30.69 4.87 -5.90
CA ALA A 462 -30.07 4.12 -7.00
C ALA A 462 -29.55 2.76 -6.57
N ILE A 463 -30.43 1.78 -6.39
CA ILE A 463 -30.06 0.37 -6.13
C ILE A 463 -30.06 -0.38 -7.48
N ASP A 464 -29.06 -0.16 -8.30
CA ASP A 464 -28.74 -1.10 -9.36
C ASP A 464 -27.62 -2.03 -8.89
N LYS A 465 -28.01 -3.26 -8.58
CA LYS A 465 -27.07 -4.32 -8.25
C LYS A 465 -26.35 -4.73 -9.51
N SER A 466 -25.03 -4.70 -9.48
CA SER A 466 -24.19 -5.07 -10.62
C SER A 466 -23.22 -6.19 -10.25
N ASN A 467 -22.91 -7.02 -11.23
CA ASN A 467 -21.90 -8.07 -11.10
C ASN A 467 -20.67 -7.69 -11.94
N LEU A 468 -19.52 -7.61 -11.28
CA LEU A 468 -18.26 -7.31 -11.92
C LEU A 468 -17.33 -8.54 -11.84
N ILE A 469 -16.82 -8.98 -12.97
CA ILE A 469 -15.86 -10.08 -13.06
C ILE A 469 -14.59 -9.53 -13.72
N ASN A 470 -13.45 -9.72 -13.08
CA ASN A 470 -12.15 -9.43 -13.67
C ASN A 470 -11.29 -10.69 -13.69
N LEU A 471 -10.72 -10.99 -14.85
CA LEU A 471 -9.79 -12.09 -15.07
C LEU A 471 -8.48 -11.53 -15.62
N ASN A 472 -7.39 -11.70 -14.91
CA ASN A 472 -6.05 -11.29 -15.32
C ASN A 472 -5.09 -12.46 -15.16
N ASN A 473 -4.85 -13.17 -16.25
CA ASN A 473 -4.05 -14.39 -16.26
C ASN A 473 -2.87 -14.23 -17.21
N SER A 474 -1.70 -14.71 -16.80
CA SER A 474 -0.49 -14.58 -17.63
C SER A 474 0.48 -15.75 -17.43
N ILE A 475 1.25 -16.01 -18.46
CA ILE A 475 2.42 -16.89 -18.43
C ILE A 475 3.64 -16.07 -18.82
N GLY A 476 4.79 -16.39 -18.27
CA GLY A 476 5.99 -15.64 -18.58
C GLY A 476 7.29 -16.27 -18.13
N PHE A 477 8.34 -15.53 -18.36
CA PHE A 477 9.71 -15.94 -18.08
C PHE A 477 10.45 -14.84 -17.32
N LEU A 478 11.03 -15.19 -16.17
CA LEU A 478 11.87 -14.32 -15.35
C LEU A 478 13.28 -14.26 -15.93
N ILE A 479 13.64 -13.12 -16.51
CA ILE A 479 14.95 -12.91 -17.14
C ILE A 479 16.01 -12.65 -16.06
N ASN A 480 15.76 -11.68 -15.16
CA ASN A 480 16.70 -11.29 -14.12
C ASN A 480 16.04 -11.39 -12.74
N THR A 481 16.66 -12.13 -11.84
CA THR A 481 16.11 -12.37 -10.50
C THR A 481 16.28 -11.17 -9.56
N ALA A 482 17.34 -10.37 -9.70
CA ALA A 482 17.59 -9.22 -8.85
C ALA A 482 16.69 -8.03 -9.20
N THR A 483 16.50 -7.73 -10.49
CA THR A 483 15.67 -6.62 -10.97
C THR A 483 14.23 -7.03 -11.21
N ARG A 484 13.89 -8.32 -11.04
CA ARG A 484 12.58 -8.90 -11.40
C ARG A 484 12.18 -8.60 -12.85
N MET A 485 13.18 -8.55 -13.73
CA MET A 485 12.96 -8.38 -15.16
C MET A 485 12.27 -9.62 -15.73
N GLU A 486 11.13 -9.45 -16.33
CA GLU A 486 10.32 -10.55 -16.85
C GLU A 486 9.67 -10.17 -18.17
N PHE A 487 9.42 -11.18 -18.98
CA PHE A 487 8.55 -11.11 -20.15
C PHE A 487 7.32 -11.98 -19.91
N SER A 488 6.15 -11.49 -20.28
CA SER A 488 4.91 -12.26 -20.13
C SER A 488 3.92 -12.00 -21.26
N ILE A 489 3.08 -13.00 -21.49
CA ILE A 489 1.90 -12.93 -22.34
C ILE A 489 0.72 -13.20 -21.42
N GLY A 490 -0.32 -12.39 -21.52
CA GLY A 490 -1.48 -12.52 -20.67
C GLY A 490 -2.77 -12.08 -21.33
N HIS A 491 -3.83 -12.36 -20.61
CA HIS A 491 -5.18 -12.04 -21.00
C HIS A 491 -5.87 -11.30 -19.85
N LEU A 492 -6.37 -10.11 -20.16
CA LEU A 492 -7.19 -9.29 -19.28
C LEU A 492 -8.62 -9.31 -19.82
N SER A 493 -9.54 -9.81 -19.01
CA SER A 493 -10.98 -9.79 -19.32
C SER A 493 -11.73 -9.13 -18.20
N ARG A 494 -12.68 -8.30 -18.54
CA ARG A 494 -13.63 -7.69 -17.60
C ARG A 494 -15.06 -7.88 -18.11
N SER A 495 -15.94 -8.24 -17.20
CA SER A 495 -17.37 -8.27 -17.46
C SER A 495 -18.09 -7.40 -16.44
N LEU A 496 -18.95 -6.51 -16.92
CA LEU A 496 -19.93 -5.80 -16.10
C LEU A 496 -21.30 -6.24 -16.58
N ASP A 497 -22.07 -6.90 -15.71
CA ASP A 497 -23.42 -7.42 -16.00
C ASP A 497 -23.52 -8.24 -17.28
N GLY A 498 -22.50 -9.06 -17.57
CA GLY A 498 -22.45 -9.93 -18.72
C GLY A 498 -21.88 -9.31 -20.00
N VAL A 499 -21.59 -8.01 -20.01
CA VAL A 499 -20.90 -7.35 -21.12
C VAL A 499 -19.40 -7.53 -20.96
N TRP A 500 -18.78 -8.24 -21.88
CA TRP A 500 -17.37 -8.60 -21.79
C TRP A 500 -16.47 -7.67 -22.60
N ASP A 501 -15.37 -7.28 -21.97
CA ASP A 501 -14.25 -6.58 -22.59
C ASP A 501 -12.97 -7.41 -22.41
N ASN A 502 -12.28 -7.72 -23.52
CA ASN A 502 -11.19 -8.68 -23.54
C ASN A 502 -9.95 -8.10 -24.20
N TYR A 503 -8.79 -8.23 -23.57
CA TYR A 503 -7.50 -7.78 -24.06
C TYR A 503 -6.44 -8.87 -23.91
N LEU A 504 -5.85 -9.30 -25.00
CA LEU A 504 -4.60 -10.05 -24.98
C LEU A 504 -3.47 -9.03 -24.85
N PHE A 505 -2.47 -9.28 -24.03
CA PHE A 505 -1.33 -8.38 -23.88
C PHE A 505 0.01 -9.11 -23.87
N PHE A 506 1.03 -8.37 -24.32
CA PHE A 506 2.43 -8.69 -24.19
C PHE A 506 3.05 -7.68 -23.21
N SER A 507 3.86 -8.15 -22.27
CA SER A 507 4.48 -7.29 -21.27
C SER A 507 5.95 -7.64 -21.07
N PHE A 508 6.78 -6.59 -21.02
CA PHE A 508 8.15 -6.65 -20.54
C PHE A 508 8.27 -5.67 -19.37
N ARG A 509 8.59 -6.17 -18.20
CA ARG A 509 8.61 -5.34 -16.99
C ARG A 509 9.77 -5.71 -16.06
N THR A 510 10.12 -4.76 -15.21
CA THR A 510 11.01 -4.95 -14.07
C THR A 510 10.21 -4.82 -12.76
N TYR A 511 10.91 -4.67 -11.64
CA TYR A 511 10.34 -4.54 -10.31
C TYR A 511 9.56 -3.22 -10.16
N LEU A 512 8.25 -3.28 -10.27
CA LEU A 512 7.33 -2.16 -10.16
C LEU A 512 6.35 -2.35 -9.01
N LYS A 513 5.57 -1.28 -8.75
CA LYS A 513 4.43 -1.32 -7.83
C LYS A 513 3.34 -2.30 -8.31
N ASN A 514 2.43 -2.65 -7.39
CA ASN A 514 1.19 -3.31 -7.77
C ASN A 514 0.33 -2.37 -8.62
N ASP A 515 -0.21 -2.90 -9.70
CA ASP A 515 -1.21 -2.23 -10.51
C ASP A 515 -2.55 -2.95 -10.29
N TYR A 516 -3.52 -2.20 -9.78
CA TYR A 516 -4.87 -2.70 -9.51
C TYR A 516 -5.79 -2.27 -10.66
N PHE A 517 -5.88 -3.09 -11.70
CA PHE A 517 -6.81 -2.89 -12.82
C PHE A 517 -8.11 -3.69 -12.66
N ASP A 518 -8.29 -4.31 -11.52
CA ASP A 518 -9.42 -5.15 -11.17
C ASP A 518 -10.44 -4.45 -10.25
N GLN A 519 -10.73 -3.18 -10.56
CA GLN A 519 -11.67 -2.31 -9.82
C GLN A 519 -12.90 -1.89 -10.65
#